data_b0eaf1e01bffa958355222dffbc60161
#
_entry.id   b0eaf1e01bffa958355222dffbc60161
#
_cell.length_a   1.000
_cell.length_b   1.000
_cell.length_c   1.000
_cell.angle_alpha   90.00
_cell.angle_beta   90.00
_cell.angle_gamma   90.00
#
_symmetry.space_group_name_H-M   'P 1'
#
loop_
_entity.id
_entity.type
_entity.pdbx_description
1 polymer ?
#
loop_
_entity_poly.entity_id
_entity_poly.type
_entity_poly.pdbx_seq_one_letter_code
_entity_poly.pdbx_strand_id
1 'polypeptide(L)'
;MKKRLVWLDVAKGLSILTVVYFHFFTTYFEHGSLRPDDWSNLASSAITILGNVWLFVSGLGFHAVGAFIILSGWVLMQSTASRAASTPVAWGKWYRARLLRLYPMYWVAHLVYLLSPFVARFEQVDGRIVLSLLGLRFVDITMNFMYLNAAWWYFAMLIQLYLIFPLLFWTARKLGPWTFLLITCAVGFFARYLLLIVYPQDGLWLLGGFAICRLPEFALGMALGMWHSQSPARAERFFLRGAGLATGLLLYPAALQLYHNGYTYIFVDLATGGCFFWVAIGVAGIISRFARVAKVIGLVGTYSYGLYLVHQPYVIWLGLRVREQPIWMFLLIALATMAMLSAWGIGLEKATNALLNILIPKKKTA
;
A
#
# COMPACT_ATOMS: atom_id res chain seq x y z
N MET A 1 23.81 -14.55 4.90
CA MET A 1 22.38 -14.14 4.97
C MET A 1 22.29 -12.64 5.26
N LYS A 2 21.59 -11.83 4.42
CA LYS A 2 21.37 -10.41 4.76
C LYS A 2 20.46 -10.31 5.98
N LYS A 3 20.86 -9.49 6.94
CA LYS A 3 20.09 -9.22 8.16
C LYS A 3 18.73 -8.62 7.75
N ARG A 4 17.64 -9.28 8.13
CA ARG A 4 16.28 -8.82 7.86
C ARG A 4 16.03 -7.52 8.62
N LEU A 5 15.53 -6.51 7.94
CA LEU A 5 15.24 -5.20 8.54
C LEU A 5 13.87 -5.29 9.24
N VAL A 6 13.90 -5.56 10.56
CA VAL A 6 12.68 -5.73 11.38
C VAL A 6 11.77 -4.50 11.28
N TRP A 7 12.34 -3.30 11.36
CA TRP A 7 11.58 -2.04 11.26
C TRP A 7 10.82 -1.90 9.92
N LEU A 8 11.36 -2.47 8.82
CA LEU A 8 10.69 -2.43 7.53
C LEU A 8 9.44 -3.32 7.51
N ASP A 9 9.50 -4.50 8.14
CA ASP A 9 8.34 -5.37 8.27
C ASP A 9 7.32 -4.76 9.25
N VAL A 10 7.76 -4.10 10.31
CA VAL A 10 6.88 -3.35 11.22
C VAL A 10 6.20 -2.19 10.49
N ALA A 11 6.91 -1.42 9.67
CA ALA A 11 6.32 -0.34 8.88
C ALA A 11 5.23 -0.84 7.92
N LYS A 12 5.46 -1.97 7.24
CA LYS A 12 4.43 -2.62 6.41
C LYS A 12 3.21 -3.05 7.24
N GLY A 13 3.46 -3.62 8.43
CA GLY A 13 2.40 -4.04 9.35
C GLY A 13 1.55 -2.88 9.80
N LEU A 14 2.16 -1.77 10.21
CA LEU A 14 1.45 -0.54 10.54
C LEU A 14 0.62 -0.03 9.37
N SER A 15 1.23 0.05 8.18
CA SER A 15 0.55 0.56 6.99
C SER A 15 -0.68 -0.28 6.63
N ILE A 16 -0.59 -1.63 6.64
CA ILE A 16 -1.77 -2.46 6.32
C ILE A 16 -2.85 -2.38 7.40
N LEU A 17 -2.47 -2.36 8.67
CA LEU A 17 -3.44 -2.21 9.76
C LEU A 17 -4.17 -0.87 9.67
N THR A 18 -3.46 0.20 9.31
CA THR A 18 -4.08 1.52 9.10
C THR A 18 -5.04 1.51 7.90
N VAL A 19 -4.71 0.81 6.80
CA VAL A 19 -5.63 0.64 5.65
C VAL A 19 -6.90 -0.13 6.06
N VAL A 20 -6.74 -1.25 6.78
CA VAL A 20 -7.87 -2.06 7.23
C VAL A 20 -8.78 -1.26 8.17
N TYR A 21 -8.18 -0.53 9.13
CA TYR A 21 -8.91 0.36 10.03
C TYR A 21 -9.62 1.48 9.29
N PHE A 22 -8.97 2.12 8.31
CA PHE A 22 -9.58 3.15 7.47
C PHE A 22 -10.84 2.65 6.77
N HIS A 23 -10.80 1.50 6.12
CA HIS A 23 -11.98 0.94 5.47
C HIS A 23 -13.11 0.59 6.46
N PHE A 24 -12.77 0.20 7.68
CA PHE A 24 -13.77 -0.01 8.73
C PHE A 24 -14.36 1.33 9.20
N PHE A 25 -13.50 2.31 9.43
CA PHE A 25 -13.87 3.66 9.86
C PHE A 25 -14.79 4.36 8.86
N THR A 26 -14.54 4.24 7.55
CA THR A 26 -15.38 4.86 6.51
C THR A 26 -16.82 4.37 6.52
N THR A 27 -17.09 3.17 7.05
CA THR A 27 -18.46 2.65 7.19
C THR A 27 -19.23 3.25 8.37
N TYR A 28 -18.51 3.72 9.39
CA TYR A 28 -19.11 4.40 10.55
C TYR A 28 -19.59 5.81 10.18
N PHE A 29 -18.82 6.52 9.37
CA PHE A 29 -19.14 7.85 8.89
C PHE A 29 -19.68 7.77 7.46
N GLU A 30 -20.91 7.47 7.25
CA GLU A 30 -21.69 7.17 6.03
C GLU A 30 -21.18 7.65 4.68
N HIS A 31 -20.23 8.58 4.62
CA HIS A 31 -19.78 9.21 3.39
C HIS A 31 -18.32 8.95 3.04
N GLY A 32 -17.65 8.05 3.74
CA GLY A 32 -16.34 7.49 3.35
C GLY A 32 -15.22 8.45 2.96
N SER A 33 -15.54 9.69 2.79
CA SER A 33 -14.66 10.77 2.42
C SER A 33 -14.59 11.75 3.57
N LEU A 34 -13.60 11.57 4.44
CA LEU A 34 -13.01 12.71 5.11
C LEU A 34 -12.42 13.57 3.99
N ARG A 35 -13.26 14.44 3.41
CA ARG A 35 -12.78 15.43 2.48
C ARG A 35 -11.89 16.40 3.23
N PRO A 36 -10.85 16.93 2.63
CA PRO A 36 -10.01 17.97 3.24
C PRO A 36 -10.81 19.14 3.81
N ASP A 37 -11.95 19.46 3.22
CA ASP A 37 -12.86 20.51 3.67
C ASP A 37 -13.45 20.27 5.07
N ASP A 38 -13.55 19.00 5.49
CA ASP A 38 -14.01 18.64 6.85
C ASP A 38 -12.96 18.94 7.93
N TRP A 39 -11.72 19.22 7.52
CA TRP A 39 -10.58 19.49 8.41
C TRP A 39 -10.42 20.97 8.76
N SER A 40 -11.10 21.86 8.04
CA SER A 40 -10.99 23.31 8.24
C SER A 40 -11.71 23.83 9.49
N ASN A 41 -12.62 23.04 10.08
CA ASN A 41 -13.43 23.42 11.25
C ASN A 41 -12.86 22.97 12.60
N LEU A 42 -11.56 22.91 12.72
CA LEU A 42 -10.78 22.33 13.83
C LEU A 42 -10.79 23.12 15.16
N ALA A 43 -11.76 23.96 15.44
CA ALA A 43 -11.61 24.77 16.66
C ALA A 43 -12.92 25.09 17.38
N SER A 44 -13.17 24.46 18.54
CA SER A 44 -13.86 25.18 19.61
C SER A 44 -13.91 24.50 20.99
N SER A 45 -13.64 23.20 21.16
CA SER A 45 -13.56 22.58 22.48
C SER A 45 -12.58 21.41 22.55
N ALA A 46 -12.11 21.05 23.76
CA ALA A 46 -11.20 19.90 23.95
C ALA A 46 -11.80 18.59 23.42
N ILE A 47 -13.13 18.38 23.56
CA ILE A 47 -13.85 17.21 23.02
C ILE A 47 -13.84 17.25 21.50
N THR A 48 -14.06 18.42 20.89
CA THR A 48 -14.00 18.63 19.45
C THR A 48 -12.57 18.41 18.94
N ILE A 49 -11.55 18.90 19.66
CA ILE A 49 -10.14 18.68 19.31
C ILE A 49 -9.80 17.20 19.34
N LEU A 50 -10.18 16.45 20.38
CA LEU A 50 -9.94 15.01 20.47
C LEU A 50 -10.69 14.23 19.38
N GLY A 51 -11.93 14.59 19.09
CA GLY A 51 -12.71 14.04 18.01
C GLY A 51 -12.04 14.29 16.65
N ASN A 52 -11.59 15.49 16.40
CA ASN A 52 -10.90 15.86 15.16
C ASN A 52 -9.56 15.15 15.01
N VAL A 53 -8.77 15.02 16.08
CA VAL A 53 -7.52 14.24 16.07
C VAL A 53 -7.82 12.77 15.74
N TRP A 54 -8.87 12.19 16.33
CA TRP A 54 -9.28 10.83 16.01
C TRP A 54 -9.70 10.68 14.53
N LEU A 55 -10.52 11.59 14.02
CA LEU A 55 -10.92 11.64 12.61
C LEU A 55 -9.68 11.72 11.71
N PHE A 56 -8.75 12.64 12.03
CA PHE A 56 -7.49 12.77 11.30
C PHE A 56 -6.71 11.46 11.25
N VAL A 57 -6.42 10.89 12.41
CA VAL A 57 -5.65 9.63 12.51
C VAL A 57 -6.35 8.50 11.75
N SER A 58 -7.69 8.44 11.82
CA SER A 58 -8.47 7.43 11.09
C SER A 58 -8.40 7.60 9.58
N GLY A 59 -8.36 8.83 9.08
CA GLY A 59 -8.21 9.14 7.66
C GLY A 59 -6.83 8.82 7.07
N LEU A 60 -5.79 8.72 7.90
CA LEU A 60 -4.40 8.44 7.44
C LEU A 60 -4.28 7.13 6.63
N GLY A 61 -5.19 6.19 6.83
CA GLY A 61 -5.18 4.92 6.10
C GLY A 61 -5.32 5.07 4.58
N PHE A 62 -5.94 6.14 4.10
CA PHE A 62 -5.98 6.46 2.68
C PHE A 62 -4.57 6.73 2.12
N HIS A 63 -3.72 7.43 2.87
CA HIS A 63 -2.36 7.77 2.47
C HIS A 63 -1.37 6.59 2.64
N ALA A 64 -1.74 5.59 3.46
CA ALA A 64 -0.92 4.41 3.66
C ALA A 64 -0.68 3.60 2.37
N VAL A 65 -1.57 3.71 1.38
CA VAL A 65 -1.39 3.10 0.06
C VAL A 65 -0.16 3.65 -0.65
N GLY A 66 0.06 4.97 -0.62
CA GLY A 66 1.28 5.59 -1.15
C GLY A 66 2.55 5.05 -0.47
N ALA A 67 2.51 4.88 0.86
CA ALA A 67 3.61 4.26 1.59
C ALA A 67 3.88 2.81 1.15
N PHE A 68 2.83 2.02 0.84
CA PHE A 68 3.03 0.67 0.29
C PHE A 68 3.71 0.68 -1.08
N ILE A 69 3.38 1.64 -1.94
CA ILE A 69 4.02 1.79 -3.25
C ILE A 69 5.50 2.14 -3.05
N ILE A 70 5.82 3.08 -2.16
CA ILE A 70 7.20 3.44 -1.79
C ILE A 70 7.95 2.23 -1.24
N LEU A 71 7.36 1.50 -0.29
CA LEU A 71 7.95 0.29 0.29
C LEU A 71 8.17 -0.81 -0.75
N SER A 72 7.29 -0.95 -1.74
CA SER A 72 7.43 -1.90 -2.84
C SER A 72 8.62 -1.54 -3.72
N GLY A 73 8.76 -0.29 -4.14
CA GLY A 73 9.92 0.20 -4.87
C GLY A 73 11.24 -0.02 -4.13
N TRP A 74 11.25 0.30 -2.82
CA TRP A 74 12.41 0.08 -1.95
C TRP A 74 12.86 -1.39 -1.93
N VAL A 75 11.94 -2.29 -1.57
CA VAL A 75 12.27 -3.71 -1.41
C VAL A 75 12.69 -4.34 -2.73
N LEU A 76 12.02 -3.98 -3.83
CA LEU A 76 12.36 -4.45 -5.17
C LEU A 76 13.75 -3.99 -5.58
N MET A 77 14.03 -2.69 -5.45
CA MET A 77 15.34 -2.12 -5.78
C MET A 77 16.45 -2.78 -4.96
N GLN A 78 16.30 -2.83 -3.64
CA GLN A 78 17.30 -3.38 -2.73
C GLN A 78 17.55 -4.88 -2.99
N SER A 79 16.48 -5.67 -3.19
CA SER A 79 16.61 -7.11 -3.42
C SER A 79 17.24 -7.43 -4.78
N THR A 80 16.94 -6.62 -5.80
CA THR A 80 17.46 -6.82 -7.16
C THR A 80 18.90 -6.33 -7.28
N ALA A 81 19.22 -5.14 -6.74
CA ALA A 81 20.57 -4.59 -6.73
C ALA A 81 21.56 -5.52 -5.99
N SER A 82 21.12 -6.12 -4.91
CA SER A 82 21.91 -7.10 -4.14
C SER A 82 22.30 -8.34 -4.94
N ARG A 83 21.42 -8.81 -5.81
CA ARG A 83 21.71 -9.96 -6.72
C ARG A 83 22.58 -9.53 -7.89
N ALA A 84 22.28 -8.35 -8.46
CA ALA A 84 23.02 -7.78 -9.55
C ALA A 84 24.49 -7.43 -9.23
N ALA A 85 24.85 -7.41 -7.95
CA ALA A 85 26.22 -7.20 -7.51
C ALA A 85 27.13 -8.43 -7.78
N SER A 86 26.55 -9.63 -7.85
CA SER A 86 27.29 -10.88 -8.05
C SER A 86 27.09 -11.49 -9.44
N THR A 87 25.91 -11.29 -10.03
CA THR A 87 25.56 -11.89 -11.34
C THR A 87 24.59 -10.99 -12.11
N PRO A 88 24.63 -11.00 -13.46
CA PRO A 88 23.60 -10.32 -14.27
C PRO A 88 22.19 -10.79 -13.90
N VAL A 89 21.24 -9.86 -13.88
CA VAL A 89 19.85 -10.17 -13.53
C VAL A 89 19.20 -10.99 -14.63
N ALA A 90 18.86 -12.23 -14.35
CA ALA A 90 18.06 -13.08 -15.23
C ALA A 90 16.59 -12.67 -15.14
N TRP A 91 16.15 -11.72 -15.96
CA TRP A 91 14.82 -11.11 -15.89
C TRP A 91 13.67 -12.12 -16.00
N GLY A 92 13.78 -13.14 -16.84
CA GLY A 92 12.78 -14.21 -16.93
C GLY A 92 12.59 -14.95 -15.59
N LYS A 93 13.69 -15.29 -14.89
CA LYS A 93 13.63 -15.89 -13.55
C LYS A 93 13.08 -14.89 -12.52
N TRP A 94 13.40 -13.61 -12.67
CA TRP A 94 12.89 -12.54 -11.82
C TRP A 94 11.37 -12.41 -11.96
N TYR A 95 10.82 -12.33 -13.19
CA TYR A 95 9.39 -12.25 -13.46
C TYR A 95 8.66 -13.49 -12.93
N ARG A 96 9.17 -14.68 -13.24
CA ARG A 96 8.58 -15.93 -12.72
C ARG A 96 8.47 -15.91 -11.20
N ALA A 97 9.51 -15.47 -10.50
CA ALA A 97 9.48 -15.39 -9.03
C ALA A 97 8.46 -14.37 -8.50
N ARG A 98 8.21 -13.27 -9.23
CA ARG A 98 7.20 -12.27 -8.86
C ARG A 98 5.79 -12.75 -9.14
N LEU A 99 5.56 -13.33 -10.31
CA LEU A 99 4.25 -13.91 -10.67
C LEU A 99 3.85 -15.01 -9.68
N LEU A 100 4.76 -15.95 -9.39
CA LEU A 100 4.52 -17.01 -8.40
C LEU A 100 4.33 -16.49 -6.96
N ARG A 101 4.80 -15.30 -6.65
CA ARG A 101 4.53 -14.68 -5.35
C ARG A 101 3.16 -14.00 -5.29
N LEU A 102 2.68 -13.43 -6.39
CA LEU A 102 1.50 -12.57 -6.38
C LEU A 102 0.24 -13.31 -6.80
N TYR A 103 0.26 -13.97 -7.95
CA TYR A 103 -0.94 -14.53 -8.57
C TYR A 103 -1.61 -15.65 -7.75
N PRO A 104 -0.88 -16.62 -7.17
CA PRO A 104 -1.54 -17.70 -6.46
C PRO A 104 -2.41 -17.21 -5.30
N MET A 105 -1.89 -16.29 -4.48
CA MET A 105 -2.68 -15.71 -3.39
C MET A 105 -3.81 -14.81 -3.91
N TYR A 106 -3.61 -14.15 -5.05
CA TYR A 106 -4.64 -13.33 -5.70
C TYR A 106 -5.81 -14.20 -6.19
N TRP A 107 -5.52 -15.36 -6.80
CA TRP A 107 -6.56 -16.32 -7.21
C TRP A 107 -7.26 -16.98 -6.01
N VAL A 108 -6.52 -17.30 -4.96
CA VAL A 108 -7.11 -17.77 -3.70
C VAL A 108 -8.04 -16.71 -3.11
N ALA A 109 -7.67 -15.43 -3.18
CA ALA A 109 -8.55 -14.35 -2.71
C ALA A 109 -9.85 -14.24 -3.53
N HIS A 110 -9.80 -14.46 -4.86
CA HIS A 110 -11.01 -14.55 -5.70
C HIS A 110 -11.89 -15.72 -5.25
N LEU A 111 -11.30 -16.91 -5.05
CA LEU A 111 -12.02 -18.08 -4.60
C LEU A 111 -12.67 -17.85 -3.23
N VAL A 112 -11.91 -17.29 -2.27
CA VAL A 112 -12.42 -16.94 -0.94
C VAL A 112 -13.58 -15.95 -1.02
N TYR A 113 -13.46 -14.92 -1.88
CA TYR A 113 -14.53 -13.96 -2.10
C TYR A 113 -15.79 -14.64 -2.64
N LEU A 114 -15.67 -15.44 -3.70
CA LEU A 114 -16.80 -16.12 -4.35
C LEU A 114 -17.49 -17.16 -3.45
N LEU A 115 -16.72 -17.80 -2.59
CA LEU A 115 -17.26 -18.81 -1.65
C LEU A 115 -17.75 -18.19 -0.32
N SER A 116 -17.55 -16.88 -0.11
CA SER A 116 -17.99 -16.23 1.11
C SER A 116 -19.50 -16.04 1.13
N PRO A 117 -20.24 -16.64 2.09
CA PRO A 117 -21.68 -16.49 2.17
C PRO A 117 -22.14 -15.08 2.58
N PHE A 118 -21.21 -14.25 3.07
CA PHE A 118 -21.51 -12.90 3.59
C PHE A 118 -21.32 -11.80 2.55
N VAL A 119 -20.35 -11.94 1.65
CA VAL A 119 -19.94 -10.88 0.74
C VAL A 119 -19.97 -11.27 -0.73
N ALA A 120 -19.89 -12.57 -1.06
CA ALA A 120 -19.92 -13.04 -2.44
C ALA A 120 -21.34 -12.95 -3.02
N ARG A 121 -21.41 -12.48 -4.26
CA ARG A 121 -22.64 -12.42 -5.05
C ARG A 121 -22.35 -12.98 -6.44
N PHE A 122 -22.74 -14.21 -6.67
CA PHE A 122 -22.52 -14.90 -7.95
C PHE A 122 -23.21 -14.19 -9.12
N GLU A 123 -24.29 -13.49 -8.87
CA GLU A 123 -24.99 -12.66 -9.86
C GLU A 123 -24.13 -11.53 -10.46
N GLN A 124 -23.08 -11.14 -9.75
CA GLN A 124 -22.12 -10.13 -10.20
C GLN A 124 -20.99 -10.73 -11.06
N VAL A 125 -20.92 -12.05 -11.16
CA VAL A 125 -19.87 -12.74 -11.90
C VAL A 125 -20.25 -12.87 -13.36
N ASP A 126 -19.46 -12.23 -14.22
CA ASP A 126 -19.62 -12.28 -15.67
C ASP A 126 -18.24 -12.48 -16.35
N GLY A 127 -18.17 -12.31 -17.66
CA GLY A 127 -16.92 -12.48 -18.42
C GLY A 127 -15.76 -11.59 -17.96
N ARG A 128 -16.02 -10.50 -17.22
CA ARG A 128 -15.00 -9.61 -16.65
C ARG A 128 -14.13 -10.31 -15.60
N ILE A 129 -14.58 -11.46 -15.04
CA ILE A 129 -13.78 -12.24 -14.11
C ILE A 129 -12.44 -12.65 -14.72
N VAL A 130 -12.39 -12.93 -16.02
CA VAL A 130 -11.15 -13.29 -16.71
C VAL A 130 -10.17 -12.13 -16.66
N LEU A 131 -10.62 -10.90 -16.96
CA LEU A 131 -9.80 -9.70 -16.86
C LEU A 131 -9.32 -9.47 -15.42
N SER A 132 -10.21 -9.69 -14.43
CA SER A 132 -9.85 -9.59 -13.03
C SER A 132 -8.76 -10.59 -12.65
N LEU A 133 -8.92 -11.87 -12.99
CA LEU A 133 -7.95 -12.93 -12.71
C LEU A 133 -6.59 -12.70 -13.39
N LEU A 134 -6.58 -12.03 -14.53
CA LEU A 134 -5.36 -11.62 -15.23
C LEU A 134 -4.73 -10.34 -14.65
N GLY A 135 -5.41 -9.62 -13.77
CA GLY A 135 -4.95 -8.34 -13.21
C GLY A 135 -5.15 -7.15 -14.16
N LEU A 136 -5.99 -7.29 -15.19
CA LEU A 136 -6.28 -6.25 -16.19
C LEU A 136 -7.49 -5.40 -15.78
N ARG A 137 -7.51 -4.96 -14.52
CA ARG A 137 -8.64 -4.21 -13.94
C ARG A 137 -8.66 -2.73 -14.32
N PHE A 138 -7.62 -2.22 -14.96
CA PHE A 138 -7.44 -0.80 -15.29
C PHE A 138 -8.21 -0.35 -16.56
N VAL A 139 -9.00 -1.22 -17.16
CA VAL A 139 -9.72 -0.91 -18.43
C VAL A 139 -10.80 0.14 -18.26
N ASP A 140 -11.49 0.15 -17.12
CA ASP A 140 -12.49 1.18 -16.77
C ASP A 140 -12.70 1.27 -15.25
N ILE A 141 -13.46 2.30 -14.79
CA ILE A 141 -13.76 2.53 -13.37
C ILE A 141 -14.54 1.38 -12.75
N THR A 142 -15.52 0.83 -13.48
CA THR A 142 -16.35 -0.28 -12.99
C THR A 142 -15.50 -1.51 -12.75
N MET A 143 -14.64 -1.84 -13.72
CA MET A 143 -13.72 -2.96 -13.60
C MET A 143 -12.70 -2.74 -12.48
N ASN A 144 -12.19 -1.52 -12.35
CA ASN A 144 -11.11 -1.21 -11.39
C ASN A 144 -11.59 -1.21 -9.94
N PHE A 145 -12.68 -0.53 -9.63
CA PHE A 145 -13.14 -0.31 -8.27
C PHE A 145 -14.45 -1.01 -7.90
N MET A 146 -15.34 -1.26 -8.85
CA MET A 146 -16.68 -1.76 -8.54
C MET A 146 -16.85 -3.25 -8.79
N TYR A 147 -15.95 -3.89 -9.55
CA TYR A 147 -16.06 -5.30 -9.84
C TYR A 147 -15.52 -6.17 -8.72
N LEU A 148 -16.37 -6.93 -8.05
CA LEU A 148 -16.08 -7.80 -6.90
C LEU A 148 -15.46 -7.02 -5.72
N ASN A 149 -14.16 -6.98 -5.61
CA ASN A 149 -13.44 -6.33 -4.51
C ASN A 149 -12.67 -5.10 -5.01
N ALA A 150 -13.05 -3.94 -4.52
CA ALA A 150 -12.44 -2.66 -4.92
C ALA A 150 -10.95 -2.59 -4.57
N ALA A 151 -10.50 -3.15 -3.45
CA ALA A 151 -9.09 -3.10 -3.06
C ALA A 151 -8.14 -3.69 -4.12
N TRP A 152 -8.62 -4.57 -5.01
CA TRP A 152 -7.76 -5.25 -5.99
C TRP A 152 -7.23 -4.34 -7.11
N TRP A 153 -7.66 -3.07 -7.18
CA TRP A 153 -7.05 -2.08 -8.08
C TRP A 153 -5.53 -1.96 -7.86
N TYR A 154 -5.08 -2.05 -6.61
CA TYR A 154 -3.67 -1.94 -6.27
C TYR A 154 -2.85 -3.12 -6.84
N PHE A 155 -3.41 -4.33 -6.89
CA PHE A 155 -2.77 -5.47 -7.56
C PHE A 155 -2.54 -5.19 -9.05
N ALA A 156 -3.57 -4.71 -9.75
CA ALA A 156 -3.49 -4.38 -11.19
C ALA A 156 -2.44 -3.31 -11.49
N MET A 157 -2.37 -2.26 -10.66
CA MET A 157 -1.36 -1.21 -10.72
C MET A 157 0.04 -1.77 -10.43
N LEU A 158 0.18 -2.63 -9.43
CA LEU A 158 1.45 -3.22 -9.05
C LEU A 158 2.04 -4.13 -10.16
N ILE A 159 1.20 -4.88 -10.88
CA ILE A 159 1.64 -5.68 -12.03
C ILE A 159 2.23 -4.79 -13.13
N GLN A 160 1.61 -3.66 -13.43
CA GLN A 160 2.14 -2.71 -14.41
C GLN A 160 3.52 -2.16 -13.98
N LEU A 161 3.68 -1.78 -12.70
CA LEU A 161 4.98 -1.34 -12.15
C LEU A 161 6.04 -2.45 -12.26
N TYR A 162 5.65 -3.70 -12.05
CA TYR A 162 6.59 -4.82 -12.18
C TYR A 162 6.98 -5.07 -13.64
N LEU A 163 6.07 -4.89 -14.59
CA LEU A 163 6.38 -5.01 -16.02
C LEU A 163 7.46 -4.00 -16.46
N ILE A 164 7.38 -2.76 -16.00
CA ILE A 164 8.34 -1.71 -16.36
C ILE A 164 9.57 -1.67 -15.44
N PHE A 165 9.59 -2.48 -14.36
CA PHE A 165 10.66 -2.45 -13.35
C PHE A 165 12.09 -2.68 -13.92
N PRO A 166 12.33 -3.58 -14.88
CA PRO A 166 13.67 -3.71 -15.47
C PRO A 166 14.20 -2.42 -16.09
N LEU A 167 13.34 -1.68 -16.80
CA LEU A 167 13.68 -0.38 -17.37
C LEU A 167 14.01 0.63 -16.27
N LEU A 168 13.15 0.72 -15.25
CA LEU A 168 13.35 1.61 -14.10
C LEU A 168 14.63 1.25 -13.34
N PHE A 169 14.90 -0.03 -13.15
CA PHE A 169 16.12 -0.51 -12.48
C PHE A 169 17.40 -0.12 -13.23
N TRP A 170 17.41 -0.32 -14.55
CA TRP A 170 18.55 0.05 -15.39
C TRP A 170 18.75 1.57 -15.40
N THR A 171 17.68 2.35 -15.58
CA THR A 171 17.73 3.81 -15.59
C THR A 171 18.22 4.36 -14.23
N ALA A 172 17.70 3.83 -13.12
CA ALA A 172 18.13 4.23 -11.79
C ALA A 172 19.62 3.97 -11.54
N ARG A 173 20.13 2.82 -12.01
CA ARG A 173 21.57 2.51 -11.88
C ARG A 173 22.45 3.39 -12.75
N LYS A 174 21.98 3.80 -13.93
CA LYS A 174 22.72 4.66 -14.85
C LYS A 174 22.78 6.11 -14.39
N LEU A 175 21.64 6.65 -13.88
CA LEU A 175 21.49 8.06 -13.55
C LEU A 175 21.80 8.38 -12.07
N GLY A 176 21.85 7.34 -11.24
CA GLY A 176 21.86 7.52 -9.78
C GLY A 176 20.47 7.80 -9.19
N PRO A 177 20.33 7.72 -7.85
CA PRO A 177 19.01 7.71 -7.20
C PRO A 177 18.23 9.01 -7.38
N TRP A 178 18.87 10.15 -7.27
CA TRP A 178 18.18 11.44 -7.22
C TRP A 178 17.80 11.96 -8.60
N THR A 179 18.68 11.83 -9.60
CA THR A 179 18.37 12.20 -11.00
C THR A 179 17.28 11.29 -11.55
N PHE A 180 17.34 9.99 -11.25
CA PHE A 180 16.27 9.04 -11.57
C PHE A 180 14.93 9.47 -10.96
N LEU A 181 14.91 9.81 -9.66
CA LEU A 181 13.70 10.27 -8.98
C LEU A 181 13.12 11.52 -9.64
N LEU A 182 13.96 12.52 -9.94
CA LEU A 182 13.53 13.76 -10.57
C LEU A 182 12.85 13.50 -11.92
N ILE A 183 13.47 12.69 -12.78
CA ILE A 183 12.92 12.38 -14.11
C ILE A 183 11.61 11.58 -14.00
N THR A 184 11.56 10.59 -13.14
CA THR A 184 10.35 9.78 -12.96
C THR A 184 9.21 10.57 -12.32
N CYS A 185 9.50 11.50 -11.40
CA CYS A 185 8.52 12.44 -10.89
C CYS A 185 8.00 13.36 -11.99
N ALA A 186 8.86 13.92 -12.83
CA ALA A 186 8.44 14.76 -13.96
C ALA A 186 7.50 13.99 -14.91
N VAL A 187 7.84 12.75 -15.26
CA VAL A 187 7.01 11.88 -16.11
C VAL A 187 5.66 11.58 -15.45
N GLY A 188 5.66 11.18 -14.19
CA GLY A 188 4.44 10.84 -13.45
C GLY A 188 3.53 12.05 -13.25
N PHE A 189 4.09 13.21 -12.88
CA PHE A 189 3.32 14.45 -12.71
C PHE A 189 2.79 14.99 -14.03
N PHE A 190 3.55 14.87 -15.11
CA PHE A 190 3.08 15.22 -16.44
C PHE A 190 1.91 14.34 -16.89
N ALA A 191 1.98 13.03 -16.65
CA ALA A 191 0.87 12.12 -16.93
C ALA A 191 -0.38 12.50 -16.12
N ARG A 192 -0.22 12.80 -14.82
CA ARG A 192 -1.32 13.26 -13.96
C ARG A 192 -1.90 14.60 -14.43
N TYR A 193 -1.05 15.54 -14.86
CA TYR A 193 -1.48 16.80 -15.45
C TYR A 193 -2.34 16.59 -16.69
N LEU A 194 -1.91 15.72 -17.60
CA LEU A 194 -2.69 15.40 -18.79
C LEU A 194 -4.06 14.79 -18.44
N LEU A 195 -4.11 13.86 -17.50
CA LEU A 195 -5.32 13.12 -17.15
C LEU A 195 -6.29 13.91 -16.26
N LEU A 196 -5.78 14.83 -15.43
CA LEU A 196 -6.62 15.58 -14.48
C LEU A 196 -7.01 16.96 -14.98
N ILE A 197 -6.18 17.59 -15.81
CA ILE A 197 -6.35 19.00 -16.20
C ILE A 197 -6.67 19.13 -17.69
N VAL A 198 -5.89 18.47 -18.55
CA VAL A 198 -6.03 18.62 -20.01
C VAL A 198 -7.18 17.77 -20.55
N TYR A 199 -7.27 16.51 -20.08
CA TYR A 199 -8.30 15.55 -20.46
C TYR A 199 -9.01 15.04 -19.20
N PRO A 200 -9.80 15.88 -18.51
CA PRO A 200 -10.45 15.49 -17.28
C PRO A 200 -11.40 14.34 -17.54
N GLN A 201 -11.02 13.19 -17.07
CA GLN A 201 -11.82 11.97 -17.01
C GLN A 201 -12.23 11.76 -15.56
N ASP A 202 -13.10 10.81 -15.27
CA ASP A 202 -13.46 10.44 -13.89
C ASP A 202 -12.23 10.05 -13.09
N GLY A 203 -11.53 11.06 -12.57
CA GLY A 203 -10.08 11.10 -12.29
C GLY A 203 -9.54 10.09 -11.28
N LEU A 204 -10.36 9.60 -10.33
CA LEU A 204 -9.84 8.71 -9.29
C LEU A 204 -9.44 7.32 -9.82
N TRP A 205 -10.19 6.76 -10.77
CA TRP A 205 -9.85 5.44 -11.31
C TRP A 205 -8.58 5.45 -12.15
N LEU A 206 -8.33 6.55 -12.88
CA LEU A 206 -7.09 6.73 -13.64
C LEU A 206 -5.87 6.80 -12.75
N LEU A 207 -5.96 7.51 -11.62
CA LEU A 207 -4.87 7.62 -10.65
C LEU A 207 -4.54 6.29 -9.98
N GLY A 208 -5.54 5.44 -9.73
CA GLY A 208 -5.34 4.10 -9.21
C GLY A 208 -5.11 3.05 -10.31
N GLY A 209 -5.71 3.22 -11.50
CA GLY A 209 -5.64 2.26 -12.60
C GLY A 209 -4.29 2.21 -13.30
N PHE A 210 -3.62 3.36 -13.47
CA PHE A 210 -2.39 3.46 -14.26
C PHE A 210 -1.15 3.65 -13.41
N ALA A 211 -0.20 2.73 -13.57
CA ALA A 211 1.07 2.76 -12.84
C ALA A 211 1.90 4.03 -13.08
N ILE A 212 1.76 4.68 -14.24
CA ILE A 212 2.47 5.92 -14.54
C ILE A 212 2.07 7.06 -13.59
N CYS A 213 0.81 7.08 -13.13
CA CYS A 213 0.32 8.06 -12.16
C CYS A 213 0.87 7.83 -10.75
N ARG A 214 1.32 6.61 -10.45
CA ARG A 214 1.88 6.19 -9.16
C ARG A 214 3.40 5.95 -9.24
N LEU A 215 4.00 6.31 -10.41
CA LEU A 215 5.43 6.19 -10.63
C LEU A 215 6.27 7.04 -9.67
N PRO A 216 5.88 8.27 -9.28
CA PRO A 216 6.63 9.07 -8.33
C PRO A 216 6.88 8.39 -6.99
N GLU A 217 5.85 7.76 -6.38
CA GLU A 217 5.98 7.05 -5.11
C GLU A 217 6.86 5.81 -5.25
N PHE A 218 6.67 5.06 -6.33
CA PHE A 218 7.48 3.86 -6.58
C PHE A 218 8.94 4.20 -6.79
N ALA A 219 9.22 5.26 -7.57
CA ALA A 219 10.57 5.76 -7.83
C ALA A 219 11.23 6.34 -6.57
N LEU A 220 10.47 7.04 -5.71
CA LEU A 220 10.98 7.45 -4.40
C LEU A 220 11.45 6.24 -3.60
N GLY A 221 10.65 5.19 -3.56
CA GLY A 221 11.05 3.93 -2.91
C GLY A 221 12.32 3.34 -3.49
N MET A 222 12.45 3.29 -4.82
CA MET A 222 13.65 2.80 -5.49
C MET A 222 14.88 3.66 -5.15
N ALA A 223 14.76 4.97 -5.19
CA ALA A 223 15.84 5.92 -4.86
C ALA A 223 16.32 5.75 -3.42
N LEU A 224 15.37 5.64 -2.47
CA LEU A 224 15.67 5.41 -1.06
C LEU A 224 16.30 4.03 -0.82
N GLY A 225 15.85 2.99 -1.55
CA GLY A 225 16.46 1.67 -1.51
C GLY A 225 17.91 1.66 -2.02
N MET A 226 18.22 2.43 -3.07
CA MET A 226 19.58 2.64 -3.54
C MET A 226 20.43 3.39 -2.51
N TRP A 227 19.93 4.50 -2.01
CA TRP A 227 20.63 5.29 -0.98
C TRP A 227 20.94 4.45 0.26
N HIS A 228 19.96 3.68 0.76
CA HIS A 228 20.19 2.76 1.86
C HIS A 228 21.27 1.70 1.54
N SER A 229 21.30 1.19 0.32
CA SER A 229 22.33 0.21 -0.08
C SER A 229 23.73 0.83 -0.16
N GLN A 230 23.83 2.10 -0.55
CA GLN A 230 25.11 2.82 -0.67
C GLN A 230 25.63 3.36 0.69
N SER A 231 24.74 3.75 1.58
CA SER A 231 25.06 4.38 2.87
C SER A 231 24.14 3.92 4.00
N PRO A 232 24.17 2.63 4.40
CA PRO A 232 23.22 2.06 5.35
C PRO A 232 23.16 2.82 6.67
N ALA A 233 24.30 3.11 7.26
CA ALA A 233 24.38 3.79 8.56
C ALA A 233 23.81 5.20 8.55
N ARG A 234 24.01 5.96 7.44
CA ARG A 234 23.47 7.31 7.27
C ARG A 234 21.96 7.28 7.04
N ALA A 235 21.50 6.36 6.20
CA ALA A 235 20.10 6.16 5.92
C ALA A 235 19.31 5.71 7.16
N GLU A 236 19.78 4.69 7.88
CA GLU A 236 19.14 4.23 9.12
C GLU A 236 19.14 5.31 10.21
N ARG A 237 20.21 6.11 10.31
CA ARG A 237 20.24 7.26 11.23
C ARG A 237 19.14 8.25 10.93
N PHE A 238 18.93 8.58 9.65
CA PHE A 238 17.87 9.49 9.23
C PHE A 238 16.48 8.89 9.51
N PHE A 239 16.25 7.64 9.10
CA PHE A 239 14.95 6.99 9.25
C PHE A 239 14.57 6.70 10.70
N LEU A 240 15.50 6.21 11.52
CA LEU A 240 15.19 5.61 12.82
C LEU A 240 15.49 6.51 14.02
N ARG A 241 16.18 7.65 13.83
CA ARG A 241 16.55 8.59 14.92
C ARG A 241 15.65 9.82 15.02
N GLY A 242 14.44 9.75 14.44
CA GLY A 242 13.42 10.79 14.59
C GLY A 242 13.42 11.86 13.52
N ALA A 243 14.50 12.09 12.76
CA ALA A 243 14.50 13.10 11.69
C ALA A 243 13.44 12.81 10.62
N GLY A 244 13.32 11.56 10.14
CA GLY A 244 12.28 11.15 9.21
C GLY A 244 10.87 11.31 9.78
N LEU A 245 10.66 10.92 11.04
CA LEU A 245 9.38 11.10 11.72
C LEU A 245 9.01 12.58 11.82
N ALA A 246 9.95 13.43 12.28
CA ALA A 246 9.73 14.87 12.36
C ALA A 246 9.43 15.48 10.99
N THR A 247 10.18 15.12 9.95
CA THR A 247 9.92 15.55 8.57
C THR A 247 8.52 15.15 8.12
N GLY A 248 8.12 13.90 8.32
CA GLY A 248 6.78 13.44 7.98
C GLY A 248 5.68 14.23 8.68
N LEU A 249 5.79 14.42 9.99
CA LEU A 249 4.80 15.16 10.78
C LEU A 249 4.74 16.67 10.42
N LEU A 250 5.87 17.30 10.20
CA LEU A 250 5.93 18.73 9.89
C LEU A 250 5.42 19.06 8.48
N LEU A 251 5.68 18.17 7.50
CA LEU A 251 5.24 18.39 6.12
C LEU A 251 3.80 17.94 5.87
N TYR A 252 3.22 17.13 6.75
CA TYR A 252 1.88 16.56 6.55
C TYR A 252 0.79 17.62 6.38
N PRO A 253 0.70 18.68 7.23
CA PRO A 253 -0.31 19.73 7.05
C PRO A 253 -0.19 20.42 5.69
N ALA A 254 1.03 20.70 5.21
CA ALA A 254 1.26 21.28 3.89
C ALA A 254 0.86 20.32 2.76
N ALA A 255 1.13 19.01 2.91
CA ALA A 255 0.72 17.99 1.94
C ALA A 255 -0.80 17.90 1.81
N LEU A 256 -1.54 18.08 2.91
CA LEU A 256 -3.01 18.07 2.90
C LEU A 256 -3.60 19.28 2.16
N GLN A 257 -2.92 20.44 2.17
CA GLN A 257 -3.38 21.61 1.41
C GLN A 257 -3.40 21.38 -0.11
N LEU A 258 -2.65 20.39 -0.60
CA LEU A 258 -2.62 20.05 -2.03
C LEU A 258 -3.97 19.51 -2.55
N TYR A 259 -4.88 19.09 -1.68
CA TYR A 259 -6.23 18.65 -2.06
C TYR A 259 -7.14 19.80 -2.53
N HIS A 260 -6.90 21.03 -2.10
CA HIS A 260 -7.80 22.16 -2.34
C HIS A 260 -7.82 22.69 -3.76
N ASN A 261 -6.83 22.35 -4.59
CA ASN A 261 -6.72 22.87 -5.95
C ASN A 261 -6.39 21.77 -6.94
N GLY A 262 -7.11 21.70 -8.06
CA GLY A 262 -6.90 20.70 -9.10
C GLY A 262 -5.45 20.63 -9.63
N TYR A 263 -4.77 21.77 -9.75
CA TYR A 263 -3.35 21.78 -10.17
C TYR A 263 -2.41 21.23 -9.11
N THR A 264 -2.66 21.52 -7.83
CA THR A 264 -1.86 20.97 -6.73
C THR A 264 -2.17 19.51 -6.43
N TYR A 265 -3.38 19.05 -6.79
CA TYR A 265 -3.79 17.66 -6.68
C TYR A 265 -2.88 16.68 -7.44
N ILE A 266 -2.18 17.17 -8.47
CA ILE A 266 -1.19 16.38 -9.22
C ILE A 266 -0.12 15.79 -8.30
N PHE A 267 0.27 16.51 -7.23
CA PHE A 267 1.36 16.15 -6.31
C PHE A 267 0.89 15.42 -5.05
N VAL A 268 -0.42 15.35 -4.81
CA VAL A 268 -1.02 14.96 -3.53
C VAL A 268 -0.58 13.57 -3.06
N ASP A 269 -0.58 12.58 -3.95
CA ASP A 269 -0.30 11.19 -3.57
C ASP A 269 1.16 10.98 -3.14
N LEU A 270 2.12 11.59 -3.86
CA LEU A 270 3.53 11.54 -3.45
C LEU A 270 3.75 12.28 -2.13
N ALA A 271 3.12 13.44 -1.96
CA ALA A 271 3.30 14.27 -0.77
C ALA A 271 2.70 13.58 0.48
N THR A 272 1.43 13.19 0.43
CA THR A 272 0.74 12.56 1.57
C THR A 272 1.24 11.14 1.84
N GLY A 273 1.42 10.32 0.79
CA GLY A 273 2.00 8.98 0.89
C GLY A 273 3.44 9.02 1.38
N GLY A 274 4.24 10.00 0.96
CA GLY A 274 5.59 10.24 1.45
C GLY A 274 5.63 10.65 2.92
N CYS A 275 4.77 11.58 3.34
CA CYS A 275 4.64 11.95 4.75
C CYS A 275 4.22 10.75 5.61
N PHE A 276 3.21 10.00 5.19
CA PHE A 276 2.80 8.78 5.89
C PHE A 276 3.93 7.76 5.97
N PHE A 277 4.68 7.56 4.89
CA PHE A 277 5.83 6.65 4.86
C PHE A 277 6.90 7.04 5.91
N TRP A 278 7.24 8.34 6.02
CA TRP A 278 8.19 8.81 7.02
C TRP A 278 7.68 8.59 8.45
N VAL A 279 6.41 8.88 8.70
CA VAL A 279 5.77 8.63 10.00
C VAL A 279 5.77 7.15 10.31
N ALA A 280 5.34 6.30 9.38
CA ALA A 280 5.27 4.85 9.59
C ALA A 280 6.64 4.23 9.89
N ILE A 281 7.71 4.67 9.19
CA ILE A 281 9.07 4.18 9.45
C ILE A 281 9.59 4.69 10.79
N GLY A 282 9.38 5.96 11.13
CA GLY A 282 9.79 6.51 12.41
C GLY A 282 9.12 5.80 13.59
N VAL A 283 7.81 5.58 13.51
CA VAL A 283 7.05 4.80 14.50
C VAL A 283 7.53 3.34 14.53
N ALA A 284 7.79 2.73 13.39
CA ALA A 284 8.35 1.37 13.32
C ALA A 284 9.72 1.28 13.99
N GLY A 285 10.55 2.31 13.87
CA GLY A 285 11.83 2.41 14.59
C GLY A 285 11.67 2.41 16.11
N ILE A 286 10.65 3.13 16.62
CA ILE A 286 10.31 3.15 18.05
C ILE A 286 9.80 1.77 18.48
N ILE A 287 8.81 1.21 17.77
CA ILE A 287 8.20 -0.09 18.08
C ILE A 287 9.24 -1.21 18.03
N SER A 288 10.24 -1.13 17.14
CA SER A 288 11.29 -2.14 17.03
C SER A 288 12.15 -2.30 18.28
N ARG A 289 12.07 -1.35 19.22
CA ARG A 289 12.71 -1.46 20.54
C ARG A 289 11.94 -2.41 21.48
N PHE A 290 10.66 -2.67 21.20
CA PHE A 290 9.80 -3.56 21.97
C PHE A 290 9.64 -4.89 21.24
N ALA A 291 10.51 -5.86 21.53
CA ALA A 291 10.67 -7.10 20.76
C ALA A 291 9.35 -7.87 20.52
N ARG A 292 8.48 -7.97 21.56
CA ARG A 292 7.19 -8.68 21.46
C ARG A 292 6.23 -7.99 20.48
N VAL A 293 6.10 -6.67 20.61
CA VAL A 293 5.21 -5.85 19.74
C VAL A 293 5.74 -5.86 18.30
N ALA A 294 7.05 -5.65 18.14
CA ALA A 294 7.71 -5.69 16.83
C ALA A 294 7.54 -7.05 16.13
N LYS A 295 7.57 -8.16 16.89
CA LYS A 295 7.33 -9.50 16.34
C LYS A 295 5.90 -9.65 15.81
N VAL A 296 4.90 -9.20 16.56
CA VAL A 296 3.48 -9.31 16.16
C VAL A 296 3.20 -8.43 14.93
N ILE A 297 3.51 -7.13 15.01
CA ILE A 297 3.26 -6.20 13.91
C ILE A 297 4.11 -6.56 12.69
N GLY A 298 5.36 -6.96 12.88
CA GLY A 298 6.24 -7.41 11.80
C GLY A 298 5.76 -8.72 11.14
N LEU A 299 5.08 -9.60 11.88
CA LEU A 299 4.42 -10.78 11.29
C LEU A 299 3.28 -10.36 10.36
N VAL A 300 2.41 -9.45 10.81
CA VAL A 300 1.36 -8.86 9.96
C VAL A 300 1.97 -8.22 8.71
N GLY A 301 3.05 -7.45 8.86
CA GLY A 301 3.75 -6.82 7.74
C GLY A 301 4.39 -7.80 6.76
N THR A 302 4.84 -8.95 7.25
CA THR A 302 5.40 -10.03 6.41
C THR A 302 4.35 -10.65 5.49
N TYR A 303 3.13 -10.80 6.00
CA TYR A 303 1.97 -11.37 5.34
C TYR A 303 0.92 -10.29 4.99
N SER A 304 1.34 -9.04 4.86
CA SER A 304 0.45 -7.91 4.56
C SER A 304 -0.29 -8.07 3.23
N TYR A 305 0.29 -8.84 2.31
CA TYR A 305 -0.32 -9.09 1.00
C TYR A 305 -1.58 -9.95 1.11
N GLY A 306 -1.55 -11.03 1.89
CA GLY A 306 -2.73 -11.86 2.14
C GLY A 306 -3.85 -11.06 2.81
N LEU A 307 -3.51 -10.29 3.86
CA LEU A 307 -4.47 -9.43 4.54
C LEU A 307 -5.05 -8.37 3.58
N TYR A 308 -4.20 -7.72 2.78
CA TYR A 308 -4.62 -6.75 1.77
C TYR A 308 -5.66 -7.32 0.80
N LEU A 309 -5.47 -8.53 0.31
CA LEU A 309 -6.35 -9.11 -0.69
C LEU A 309 -7.75 -9.47 -0.15
N VAL A 310 -7.86 -9.77 1.14
CA VAL A 310 -9.12 -10.29 1.69
C VAL A 310 -9.89 -9.31 2.57
N HIS A 311 -9.27 -8.23 3.10
CA HIS A 311 -9.87 -7.43 4.18
C HIS A 311 -11.14 -6.68 3.78
N GLN A 312 -11.13 -5.97 2.65
CA GLN A 312 -12.10 -4.92 2.36
C GLN A 312 -13.56 -5.38 2.35
N PRO A 313 -13.96 -6.49 1.70
CA PRO A 313 -15.36 -6.91 1.71
C PRO A 313 -15.87 -7.22 3.12
N TYR A 314 -15.04 -7.82 3.96
CA TYR A 314 -15.41 -8.18 5.33
C TYR A 314 -15.52 -6.96 6.26
N VAL A 315 -14.57 -6.02 6.14
CA VAL A 315 -14.63 -4.79 6.95
C VAL A 315 -15.83 -3.92 6.57
N ILE A 316 -16.16 -3.82 5.28
CA ILE A 316 -17.34 -3.09 4.83
C ILE A 316 -18.62 -3.82 5.30
N TRP A 317 -18.71 -5.11 5.09
CA TRP A 317 -19.88 -5.91 5.50
C TRP A 317 -20.16 -5.80 6.99
N LEU A 318 -19.15 -5.91 7.84
CA LEU A 318 -19.29 -5.83 9.29
C LEU A 318 -19.46 -4.37 9.74
N GLY A 319 -18.70 -3.44 9.18
CA GLY A 319 -18.77 -2.01 9.54
C GLY A 319 -20.15 -1.43 9.34
N LEU A 320 -20.83 -1.76 8.23
CA LEU A 320 -22.21 -1.33 7.95
C LEU A 320 -23.22 -1.86 8.99
N ARG A 321 -22.94 -3.00 9.64
CA ARG A 321 -23.82 -3.60 10.67
C ARG A 321 -23.61 -3.01 12.05
N VAL A 322 -22.45 -2.44 12.30
CA VAL A 322 -22.09 -1.91 13.62
C VAL A 322 -21.94 -0.38 13.64
N ARG A 323 -22.20 0.27 12.51
CA ARG A 323 -22.03 1.74 12.38
C ARG A 323 -22.89 2.57 13.34
N GLU A 324 -24.05 2.04 13.77
CA GLU A 324 -24.97 2.72 14.69
C GLU A 324 -24.64 2.44 16.16
N GLN A 325 -23.62 1.62 16.42
CA GLN A 325 -23.23 1.32 17.80
C GLN A 325 -22.44 2.49 18.41
N PRO A 326 -22.45 2.62 19.76
CA PRO A 326 -21.60 3.59 20.44
C PRO A 326 -20.14 3.47 20.03
N ILE A 327 -19.42 4.59 19.95
CA ILE A 327 -18.04 4.67 19.44
C ILE A 327 -17.08 3.67 20.09
N TRP A 328 -17.19 3.46 21.41
CA TRP A 328 -16.35 2.51 22.13
C TRP A 328 -16.58 1.06 21.65
N MET A 329 -17.84 0.70 21.40
CA MET A 329 -18.20 -0.62 20.90
C MET A 329 -17.73 -0.81 19.44
N PHE A 330 -17.93 0.22 18.59
CA PHE A 330 -17.38 0.25 17.24
C PHE A 330 -15.87 0.02 17.25
N LEU A 331 -15.12 0.73 18.11
CA LEU A 331 -13.67 0.59 18.20
C LEU A 331 -13.24 -0.81 18.67
N LEU A 332 -13.92 -1.40 19.65
CA LEU A 332 -13.65 -2.76 20.10
C LEU A 332 -13.87 -3.79 18.98
N ILE A 333 -14.98 -3.65 18.25
CA ILE A 333 -15.30 -4.53 17.12
C ILE A 333 -14.29 -4.33 15.98
N ALA A 334 -13.88 -3.09 15.70
CA ALA A 334 -12.85 -2.79 14.73
C ALA A 334 -11.52 -3.48 15.07
N LEU A 335 -11.07 -3.39 16.32
CA LEU A 335 -9.85 -4.05 16.79
C LEU A 335 -9.94 -5.57 16.69
N ALA A 336 -11.05 -6.17 17.12
CA ALA A 336 -11.29 -7.61 17.01
C ALA A 336 -11.29 -8.06 15.55
N THR A 337 -11.96 -7.30 14.67
CA THR A 337 -11.99 -7.56 13.22
C THR A 337 -10.60 -7.49 12.60
N MET A 338 -9.81 -6.49 12.94
CA MET A 338 -8.43 -6.35 12.46
C MET A 338 -7.57 -7.53 12.90
N ALA A 339 -7.69 -7.98 14.15
CA ALA A 339 -6.97 -9.16 14.65
C ALA A 339 -7.39 -10.43 13.91
N MET A 340 -8.70 -10.66 13.76
CA MET A 340 -9.26 -11.82 13.05
C MET A 340 -8.83 -11.86 11.58
N LEU A 341 -8.97 -10.75 10.86
CA LEU A 341 -8.59 -10.66 9.45
C LEU A 341 -7.07 -10.77 9.26
N SER A 342 -6.27 -10.27 10.22
CA SER A 342 -4.82 -10.47 10.20
C SER A 342 -4.46 -11.94 10.33
N ALA A 343 -5.07 -12.66 11.27
CA ALA A 343 -4.86 -14.10 11.44
C ALA A 343 -5.32 -14.88 10.19
N TRP A 344 -6.49 -14.53 9.64
CA TRP A 344 -7.05 -15.11 8.43
C TRP A 344 -6.15 -14.90 7.21
N GLY A 345 -5.74 -13.67 6.92
CA GLY A 345 -4.84 -13.33 5.80
C GLY A 345 -3.48 -14.02 5.91
N ILE A 346 -2.91 -14.07 7.13
CA ILE A 346 -1.67 -14.81 7.41
C ILE A 346 -1.84 -16.31 7.15
N GLY A 347 -2.95 -16.90 7.62
CA GLY A 347 -3.27 -18.31 7.44
C GLY A 347 -3.39 -18.69 5.97
N LEU A 348 -4.17 -17.91 5.20
CA LEU A 348 -4.36 -18.10 3.77
C LEU A 348 -3.05 -17.97 2.98
N GLU A 349 -2.23 -16.94 3.26
CA GLU A 349 -0.96 -16.76 2.54
C GLU A 349 0.02 -17.89 2.87
N LYS A 350 0.05 -18.37 4.13
CA LYS A 350 0.88 -19.52 4.52
C LYS A 350 0.41 -20.81 3.82
N ALA A 351 -0.90 -21.08 3.82
CA ALA A 351 -1.47 -22.25 3.15
C ALA A 351 -1.19 -22.24 1.65
N THR A 352 -1.39 -21.07 0.99
CA THR A 352 -1.07 -20.88 -0.44
C THR A 352 0.41 -21.14 -0.73
N ASN A 353 1.31 -20.61 0.10
CA ASN A 353 2.75 -20.83 -0.07
C ASN A 353 3.15 -22.29 0.19
N ALA A 354 2.52 -22.97 1.15
CA ALA A 354 2.75 -24.40 1.40
C ALA A 354 2.31 -25.25 0.20
N LEU A 355 1.12 -25.00 -0.34
CA LEU A 355 0.61 -25.67 -1.53
C LEU A 355 1.54 -25.46 -2.74
N LEU A 356 2.00 -24.24 -2.96
CA LEU A 356 2.95 -23.95 -4.04
C LEU A 356 4.28 -24.70 -3.91
N ASN A 357 4.80 -24.85 -2.70
CA ASN A 357 6.03 -25.60 -2.46
C ASN A 357 5.86 -27.11 -2.74
N ILE A 358 4.63 -27.64 -2.60
CA ILE A 358 4.30 -29.04 -2.98
C ILE A 358 4.21 -29.15 -4.50
N LEU A 359 3.49 -28.22 -5.16
CA LEU A 359 3.26 -28.27 -6.60
C LEU A 359 4.50 -27.92 -7.43
N ILE A 360 5.33 -27.04 -6.91
CA ILE A 360 6.54 -26.54 -7.59
C ILE A 360 7.72 -26.65 -6.61
N PRO A 361 8.22 -27.86 -6.37
CA PRO A 361 9.32 -28.07 -5.45
C PRO A 361 10.55 -27.29 -5.92
N LYS A 362 11.15 -26.52 -5.03
CA LYS A 362 12.41 -25.85 -5.29
C LYS A 362 13.46 -26.91 -5.55
N LYS A 363 14.09 -26.91 -6.73
CA LYS A 363 15.28 -27.75 -6.95
C LYS A 363 16.25 -27.46 -5.80
N LYS A 364 16.56 -28.49 -5.01
CA LYS A 364 17.69 -28.40 -4.07
C LYS A 364 18.90 -28.16 -4.94
N THR A 365 19.49 -26.96 -4.86
CA THR A 365 20.84 -26.72 -5.37
C THR A 365 21.75 -27.56 -4.50
N ALA A 366 22.26 -28.64 -5.08
CA ALA A 366 23.36 -29.43 -4.51
C ALA A 366 24.60 -28.54 -4.34
#